data_1d18b8d496158ec8445ebb35f36eaca2
#
_entry.id   1d18b8d496158ec8445ebb35f36eaca2
#
_cell.length_a   1.000
_cell.length_b   1.000
_cell.length_c   1.000
_cell.angle_alpha   90.00
_cell.angle_beta   90.00
_cell.angle_gamma   90.00
#
_symmetry.space_group_name_H-M   'P 1'
#
loop_
_entity.id
_entity.type
_entity.pdbx_description
1 polymer ?
#
loop_
_entity_poly.entity_id
_entity_poly.type
_entity_poly.pdbx_seq_one_letter_code
_entity_poly.pdbx_strand_id
1 'polypeptide(L)'
;MLKYLFAVQTIVLLGFFPGSVHSDEINLPAEILNLDGDREYGEYLASDCKTCHEADGSGDGIPNIHGRPKIQLITLLYAYREKIKLNEVMQMQAGRLSNEEIVALAAYFEGLN
;
A
#
# COMPACT_ATOMS: atom_id res chain seq x y z
N MET A 1 2.06 38.35 -64.08
CA MET A 1 1.02 38.31 -63.06
C MET A 1 1.40 37.26 -62.02
N LEU A 2 1.80 37.68 -60.88
CA LEU A 2 2.29 36.81 -59.83
C LEU A 2 1.12 36.36 -58.95
N LYS A 3 0.78 35.09 -59.00
CA LYS A 3 -0.27 34.49 -58.15
C LYS A 3 0.39 33.99 -56.88
N TYR A 4 0.19 34.72 -55.79
CA TYR A 4 0.63 34.28 -54.46
C TYR A 4 -0.32 33.16 -53.96
N LEU A 5 0.19 31.95 -53.93
CA LEU A 5 -0.43 30.83 -53.24
C LEU A 5 -0.08 30.92 -51.76
N PHE A 6 -1.05 31.41 -50.96
CA PHE A 6 -0.95 31.32 -49.49
C PHE A 6 -1.21 29.88 -49.08
N ALA A 7 -0.14 29.18 -48.76
CA ALA A 7 -0.24 27.90 -48.06
C ALA A 7 -0.62 28.17 -46.60
N VAL A 8 -1.86 27.93 -46.30
CA VAL A 8 -2.33 27.93 -44.89
C VAL A 8 -1.80 26.68 -44.24
N GLN A 9 -0.74 26.82 -43.47
CA GLN A 9 -0.16 25.74 -42.67
C GLN A 9 -0.93 25.61 -41.38
N THR A 10 -1.84 24.65 -41.36
CA THR A 10 -2.61 24.33 -40.16
C THR A 10 -1.69 23.62 -39.17
N ILE A 11 -1.24 24.35 -38.15
CA ILE A 11 -0.50 23.76 -37.02
C ILE A 11 -1.52 23.06 -36.14
N VAL A 12 -1.54 21.73 -36.26
CA VAL A 12 -2.28 20.90 -35.30
C VAL A 12 -1.45 20.82 -34.01
N LEU A 13 -1.81 21.65 -33.06
CA LEU A 13 -1.32 21.55 -31.67
C LEU A 13 -1.91 20.28 -31.06
N LEU A 14 -1.17 19.18 -31.11
CA LEU A 14 -1.43 18.00 -30.30
C LEU A 14 -1.24 18.40 -28.83
N GLY A 15 -2.33 18.71 -28.17
CA GLY A 15 -2.36 18.95 -26.73
C GLY A 15 -1.93 17.69 -26.00
N PHE A 16 -0.72 17.72 -25.47
CA PHE A 16 -0.24 16.73 -24.53
C PHE A 16 -0.98 16.97 -23.22
N PHE A 17 -2.08 16.25 -22.97
CA PHE A 17 -2.70 16.20 -21.66
C PHE A 17 -1.83 15.29 -20.79
N PRO A 18 -1.14 15.81 -19.76
CA PRO A 18 -0.55 14.95 -18.76
C PRO A 18 -1.71 14.27 -18.05
N GLY A 19 -1.91 12.99 -18.34
CA GLY A 19 -2.82 12.16 -17.56
C GLY A 19 -2.34 12.19 -16.12
N SER A 20 -3.12 12.77 -15.21
CA SER A 20 -2.89 12.67 -13.78
C SER A 20 -2.98 11.21 -13.42
N VAL A 21 -1.84 10.59 -13.16
CA VAL A 21 -1.79 9.28 -12.53
C VAL A 21 -2.28 9.51 -11.09
N HIS A 22 -3.56 9.31 -10.85
CA HIS A 22 -4.07 9.17 -9.50
C HIS A 22 -3.54 7.82 -8.99
N SER A 23 -2.44 7.87 -8.27
CA SER A 23 -2.16 6.83 -7.29
C SER A 23 -3.27 6.99 -6.24
N ASP A 24 -4.10 5.98 -6.07
CA ASP A 24 -5.09 5.94 -4.99
C ASP A 24 -4.32 5.98 -3.67
N GLU A 25 -4.11 7.19 -3.17
CA GLU A 25 -3.46 7.43 -1.89
C GLU A 25 -4.41 6.94 -0.80
N ILE A 26 -3.99 5.88 -0.09
CA ILE A 26 -4.78 5.31 1.00
C ILE A 26 -4.71 6.25 2.19
N ASN A 27 -5.81 6.92 2.46
CA ASN A 27 -5.95 7.80 3.61
C ASN A 27 -6.28 6.98 4.86
N LEU A 28 -5.32 6.90 5.78
CA LEU A 28 -5.54 6.27 7.07
C LEU A 28 -6.37 7.19 7.98
N PRO A 29 -7.41 6.66 8.65
CA PRO A 29 -8.17 7.46 9.61
C PRO A 29 -7.33 7.84 10.83
N ALA A 30 -7.68 8.98 11.46
CA ALA A 30 -6.95 9.50 12.62
C ALA A 30 -6.94 8.52 13.80
N GLU A 31 -7.99 7.72 13.95
CA GLU A 31 -8.12 6.71 14.98
C GLU A 31 -7.02 5.65 14.93
N ILE A 32 -6.54 5.31 13.74
CA ILE A 32 -5.43 4.36 13.59
C ILE A 32 -4.07 5.05 13.69
N LEU A 33 -3.96 6.29 13.17
CA LEU A 33 -2.72 7.05 13.19
C LEU A 33 -2.28 7.49 14.59
N ASN A 34 -3.24 7.65 15.51
CA ASN A 34 -2.99 8.09 16.89
C ASN A 34 -2.62 6.93 17.84
N LEU A 35 -2.57 5.69 17.35
CA LEU A 35 -2.18 4.54 18.14
C LEU A 35 -0.67 4.35 18.14
N ASP A 36 -0.08 4.12 19.31
CA ASP A 36 1.37 3.91 19.44
C ASP A 36 1.81 2.51 19.01
N GLY A 37 1.01 1.52 19.29
CA GLY A 37 1.28 0.12 18.99
C GLY A 37 2.06 -0.60 20.08
N ASP A 38 1.46 -1.64 20.65
CA ASP A 38 2.06 -2.52 21.64
C ASP A 38 2.81 -3.64 20.94
N ARG A 39 4.16 -3.62 21.01
CA ARG A 39 5.00 -4.62 20.36
C ARG A 39 4.85 -6.02 20.92
N GLU A 40 4.65 -6.15 22.23
CA GLU A 40 4.46 -7.47 22.87
C GLU A 40 3.15 -8.08 22.43
N TYR A 41 2.11 -7.28 22.34
CA TYR A 41 0.84 -7.71 21.78
C TYR A 41 0.97 -8.07 20.30
N GLY A 42 1.72 -7.29 19.54
CA GLY A 42 2.04 -7.59 18.14
C GLY A 42 2.80 -8.91 17.98
N GLU A 43 3.75 -9.21 18.86
CA GLU A 43 4.46 -10.49 18.89
C GLU A 43 3.52 -11.66 19.11
N TYR A 44 2.61 -11.53 20.06
CA TYR A 44 1.59 -12.54 20.34
C TYR A 44 0.72 -12.81 19.12
N LEU A 45 0.30 -11.75 18.41
CA LEU A 45 -0.55 -11.87 17.22
C LEU A 45 0.20 -12.39 15.98
N ALA A 46 1.50 -12.21 15.92
CA ALA A 46 2.31 -12.42 14.72
C ALA A 46 2.45 -13.88 14.28
N SER A 47 2.11 -14.85 15.13
CA SER A 47 2.28 -16.27 14.84
C SER A 47 1.58 -16.69 13.54
N ASP A 48 0.37 -16.21 13.31
CA ASP A 48 -0.40 -16.50 12.09
C ASP A 48 0.25 -15.88 10.85
N CYS A 49 0.84 -14.69 11.00
CA CYS A 49 1.53 -14.01 9.90
C CYS A 49 2.82 -14.71 9.50
N LYS A 50 3.60 -15.16 10.49
CA LYS A 50 4.88 -15.83 10.30
C LYS A 50 4.75 -17.18 9.60
N THR A 51 3.60 -17.81 9.66
CA THR A 51 3.36 -19.08 8.96
C THR A 51 3.55 -18.96 7.46
N CYS A 52 3.19 -17.81 6.88
CA CYS A 52 3.32 -17.53 5.46
C CYS A 52 4.43 -16.52 5.16
N HIS A 53 4.60 -15.49 6.00
CA HIS A 53 5.61 -14.44 5.85
C HIS A 53 6.87 -14.79 6.63
N GLU A 54 7.64 -15.72 6.10
CA GLU A 54 8.91 -16.11 6.72
C GLU A 54 10.00 -15.05 6.47
N ALA A 55 10.95 -14.97 7.43
CA ALA A 55 12.04 -13.99 7.39
C ALA A 55 12.98 -14.13 6.18
N ASP A 56 13.13 -15.36 5.66
CA ASP A 56 13.97 -15.64 4.49
C ASP A 56 13.30 -15.38 3.14
N GLY A 57 12.03 -15.02 3.14
CA GLY A 57 11.26 -14.75 1.91
C GLY A 57 11.06 -15.98 1.03
N SER A 58 11.12 -17.19 1.61
CA SER A 58 11.05 -18.47 0.88
C SER A 58 9.65 -18.81 0.34
N GLY A 59 8.61 -18.04 0.67
CA GLY A 59 7.26 -18.25 0.17
C GLY A 59 7.10 -17.78 -1.28
N ASP A 60 6.54 -18.60 -2.16
CA ASP A 60 6.27 -18.28 -3.56
C ASP A 60 5.37 -17.03 -3.70
N GLY A 61 5.98 -15.89 -4.01
CA GLY A 61 5.28 -14.61 -4.15
C GLY A 61 4.80 -13.99 -2.83
N ILE A 62 5.11 -14.58 -1.67
CA ILE A 62 4.79 -14.04 -0.36
C ILE A 62 5.97 -13.19 0.12
N PRO A 63 5.79 -11.87 0.33
CA PRO A 63 6.91 -11.00 0.66
C PRO A 63 7.39 -11.18 2.10
N ASN A 64 8.68 -10.96 2.31
CA ASN A 64 9.21 -10.73 3.64
C ASN A 64 8.71 -9.37 4.16
N ILE A 65 8.14 -9.36 5.36
CA ILE A 65 7.59 -8.16 6.01
C ILE A 65 8.42 -7.68 7.20
N HIS A 66 9.52 -8.37 7.53
CA HIS A 66 10.41 -8.00 8.62
C HIS A 66 11.14 -6.69 8.30
N GLY A 67 11.25 -5.80 9.28
CA GLY A 67 11.98 -4.54 9.16
C GLY A 67 11.34 -3.49 8.26
N ARG A 68 10.14 -3.72 7.75
CA ARG A 68 9.44 -2.70 6.96
C ARG A 68 8.95 -1.56 7.85
N PRO A 69 8.93 -0.32 7.33
CA PRO A 69 8.42 0.82 8.10
C PRO A 69 7.02 0.57 8.64
N LYS A 70 6.82 0.88 9.92
CA LYS A 70 5.53 0.70 10.63
C LYS A 70 4.34 1.28 9.84
N ILE A 71 4.48 2.50 9.34
CA ILE A 71 3.41 3.16 8.60
C ILE A 71 3.05 2.42 7.31
N GLN A 72 4.03 1.84 6.63
CA GLN A 72 3.78 1.03 5.43
C GLN A 72 2.98 -0.22 5.77
N LEU A 73 3.32 -0.91 6.84
CA LEU A 73 2.61 -2.11 7.28
C LEU A 73 1.18 -1.80 7.72
N ILE A 74 0.99 -0.70 8.45
CA ILE A 74 -0.36 -0.22 8.82
C ILE A 74 -1.19 0.05 7.56
N THR A 75 -0.65 0.77 6.61
CA THR A 75 -1.35 1.13 5.37
C THR A 75 -1.75 -0.11 4.58
N LEU A 76 -0.86 -1.08 4.45
CA LEU A 76 -1.14 -2.32 3.72
C LEU A 76 -2.20 -3.17 4.43
N LEU A 77 -2.09 -3.39 5.73
CA LEU A 77 -3.06 -4.16 6.50
C LEU A 77 -4.44 -3.49 6.48
N TYR A 78 -4.48 -2.18 6.64
CA TYR A 78 -5.71 -1.39 6.52
C TYR A 78 -6.34 -1.55 5.13
N ALA A 79 -5.54 -1.41 4.07
CA ALA A 79 -6.01 -1.54 2.70
C ALA A 79 -6.60 -2.92 2.39
N TYR A 80 -6.00 -3.99 2.90
CA TYR A 80 -6.55 -5.34 2.78
C TYR A 80 -7.82 -5.52 3.60
N ARG A 81 -7.85 -5.01 4.83
CA ARG A 81 -9.04 -5.09 5.70
C ARG A 81 -10.25 -4.41 5.06
N GLU A 82 -10.03 -3.22 4.52
CA GLU A 82 -11.09 -2.41 3.87
C GLU A 82 -11.34 -2.85 2.41
N LYS A 83 -10.66 -3.89 1.93
CA LYS A 83 -10.78 -4.42 0.56
C LYS A 83 -10.43 -3.41 -0.54
N ILE A 84 -9.61 -2.42 -0.21
CA ILE A 84 -9.05 -1.46 -1.17
C ILE A 84 -7.99 -2.14 -2.03
N LYS A 85 -7.17 -3.00 -1.40
CA LYS A 85 -6.13 -3.77 -2.06
C LYS A 85 -6.58 -5.21 -2.26
N LEU A 86 -6.36 -5.73 -3.48
CA LEU A 86 -6.82 -7.07 -3.88
C LEU A 86 -5.78 -8.14 -3.51
N ASN A 87 -6.16 -9.04 -2.67
CA ASN A 87 -5.57 -10.35 -2.38
C ASN A 87 -6.51 -11.06 -1.41
N GLU A 88 -7.15 -12.13 -1.83
CA GLU A 88 -8.19 -12.80 -1.04
C GLU A 88 -7.66 -13.32 0.30
N VAL A 89 -6.44 -13.88 0.31
CA VAL A 89 -5.83 -14.40 1.55
C VAL A 89 -5.56 -13.26 2.53
N MET A 90 -4.94 -12.18 2.05
CA MET A 90 -4.65 -11.03 2.92
C MET A 90 -5.91 -10.29 3.35
N GLN A 91 -6.93 -10.20 2.53
CA GLN A 91 -8.23 -9.64 2.92
C GLN A 91 -8.88 -10.47 4.04
N MET A 92 -8.80 -11.78 3.97
CA MET A 92 -9.28 -12.68 5.02
C MET A 92 -8.47 -12.51 6.32
N GLN A 93 -7.15 -12.45 6.22
CA GLN A 93 -6.27 -12.29 7.40
C GLN A 93 -6.43 -10.92 8.06
N ALA A 94 -6.40 -9.84 7.28
CA ALA A 94 -6.53 -8.48 7.80
C ALA A 94 -7.97 -8.13 8.21
N GLY A 95 -8.97 -8.73 7.58
CA GLY A 95 -10.39 -8.44 7.81
C GLY A 95 -10.87 -8.67 9.24
N ARG A 96 -10.19 -9.49 10.01
CA ARG A 96 -10.49 -9.79 11.42
C ARG A 96 -9.72 -8.93 12.42
N LEU A 97 -8.82 -8.05 11.96
CA LEU A 97 -7.98 -7.23 12.82
C LEU A 97 -8.65 -5.92 13.21
N SER A 98 -8.54 -5.54 14.48
CA SER A 98 -8.88 -4.20 14.95
C SER A 98 -7.79 -3.19 14.58
N ASN A 99 -8.05 -1.90 14.78
CA ASN A 99 -7.03 -0.85 14.61
C ASN A 99 -5.83 -1.08 15.51
N GLU A 100 -6.07 -1.44 16.78
CA GLU A 100 -5.04 -1.73 17.77
C GLU A 100 -4.19 -2.92 17.34
N GLU A 101 -4.80 -3.97 16.83
CA GLU A 101 -4.10 -5.17 16.36
C GLU A 101 -3.25 -4.89 15.12
N ILE A 102 -3.76 -4.10 14.18
CA ILE A 102 -2.98 -3.66 13.00
C ILE A 102 -1.74 -2.89 13.43
N VAL A 103 -1.90 -1.92 14.33
CA VAL A 103 -0.77 -1.08 14.77
C VAL A 103 0.22 -1.88 15.62
N ALA A 104 -0.26 -2.79 16.46
CA ALA A 104 0.60 -3.68 17.26
C ALA A 104 1.44 -4.61 16.36
N LEU A 105 0.83 -5.25 15.37
CA LEU A 105 1.53 -6.08 14.39
C LEU A 105 2.58 -5.28 13.61
N ALA A 106 2.22 -4.08 13.15
CA ALA A 106 3.14 -3.23 12.43
C ALA A 106 4.34 -2.80 13.27
N ALA A 107 4.11 -2.44 14.53
CA ALA A 107 5.17 -2.09 15.48
C ALA A 107 6.11 -3.28 15.76
N TYR A 108 5.57 -4.48 15.86
CA TYR A 108 6.36 -5.69 16.05
C TYR A 108 7.24 -5.99 14.84
N PHE A 109 6.67 -6.07 13.65
CA PHE A 109 7.41 -6.42 12.43
C PHE A 109 8.45 -5.38 12.04
N GLU A 110 8.18 -4.08 12.25
CA GLU A 110 9.17 -3.02 12.01
C GLU A 110 10.45 -3.24 12.82
N GLY A 111 10.32 -3.75 14.03
CA GLY A 111 11.46 -3.99 14.93
C GLY A 111 12.28 -5.26 14.63
N LEU A 112 11.88 -6.06 13.65
CA LEU A 112 12.60 -7.28 13.25
C LEU A 112 13.62 -6.98 12.14
N ASN A 113 14.73 -7.73 12.13
CA ASN A 113 15.80 -7.63 11.13
C ASN A 113 15.66 -8.73 10.07
#